data_57e9f62b2451589f3fc7b063f7502ee5
#
_entry.id   57e9f62b2451589f3fc7b063f7502ee5
#
_cell.length_a   1.000
_cell.length_b   1.000
_cell.length_c   1.000
_cell.angle_alpha   90.00
_cell.angle_beta   90.00
_cell.angle_gamma   90.00
#
_symmetry.space_group_name_H-M   'P 1'
#
loop_
_entity.id
_entity.type
_entity.pdbx_description
1 polymer ?
#
loop_
_entity_poly.entity_id
_entity_poly.type
_entity_poly.pdbx_seq_one_letter_code
_entity_poly.pdbx_strand_id
1 'polypeptide(L)'
;QQGTIDAQENPYEVIVSNKLYEQQDYVVETNHLPHLISLIVSDEFFEGLTGEQQEIIREAAETAKEYAREQSDERIASRIQTIEESGTQIISLSDEMYEQIRELCKPVYESIEKNVSEDLVDAYLGDMKGVIE
;
A
#
# COMPACT_ATOMS: atom_id res chain seq x y z
N GLN A 1 -19.67 -3.79 13.87
CA GLN A 1 -20.87 -4.49 14.38
C GLN A 1 -21.19 -4.10 15.82
N GLN A 2 -20.19 -3.98 16.68
CA GLN A 2 -20.40 -3.66 18.10
C GLN A 2 -20.38 -2.17 18.42
N GLY A 3 -20.14 -1.29 17.45
CA GLY A 3 -20.08 0.15 17.64
C GLY A 3 -18.87 0.61 18.47
N THR A 4 -17.81 -0.16 18.51
CA THR A 4 -16.60 0.15 19.30
C THR A 4 -15.69 1.15 18.59
N ILE A 5 -15.71 1.16 17.24
CA ILE A 5 -14.98 2.08 16.39
C ILE A 5 -15.88 2.59 15.28
N ASP A 6 -15.66 3.81 14.82
CA ASP A 6 -16.50 4.48 13.82
C ASP A 6 -15.90 4.41 12.40
N ALA A 7 -14.59 4.21 12.27
CA ALA A 7 -13.88 4.14 11.00
C ALA A 7 -12.65 3.22 11.08
N GLN A 8 -12.16 2.83 9.91
CA GLN A 8 -10.92 2.06 9.78
C GLN A 8 -10.16 2.52 8.53
N GLU A 9 -8.88 2.26 8.46
CA GLU A 9 -8.02 2.49 7.31
C GLU A 9 -7.40 1.16 6.90
N ASN A 10 -7.61 0.75 5.65
CA ASN A 10 -7.07 -0.49 5.10
C ASN A 10 -7.15 -0.46 3.56
N PRO A 11 -6.27 -1.22 2.86
CA PRO A 11 -6.40 -1.43 1.42
C PRO A 11 -7.63 -2.27 1.08
N TYR A 12 -8.11 -2.17 -0.16
CA TYR A 12 -9.29 -2.89 -0.65
C TYR A 12 -9.25 -4.40 -0.41
N GLU A 13 -8.06 -5.00 -0.51
CA GLU A 13 -7.88 -6.43 -0.25
C GLU A 13 -8.29 -6.80 1.19
N VAL A 14 -7.90 -6.00 2.18
CA VAL A 14 -8.24 -6.22 3.58
C VAL A 14 -9.71 -5.92 3.86
N ILE A 15 -10.25 -4.87 3.23
CA ILE A 15 -11.68 -4.53 3.33
C ILE A 15 -12.55 -5.70 2.87
N VAL A 16 -12.21 -6.32 1.72
CA VAL A 16 -12.98 -7.42 1.16
C VAL A 16 -12.75 -8.72 1.92
N SER A 17 -11.49 -9.09 2.20
CA SER A 17 -11.17 -10.36 2.87
C SER A 17 -11.75 -10.47 4.28
N ASN A 18 -11.93 -9.34 4.96
CA ASN A 18 -12.54 -9.27 6.30
C ASN A 18 -14.01 -8.81 6.27
N LYS A 19 -14.59 -8.63 5.09
CA LYS A 19 -15.98 -8.17 4.89
C LYS A 19 -16.32 -6.87 5.62
N LEU A 20 -15.36 -5.95 5.69
CA LEU A 20 -15.54 -4.68 6.39
C LEU A 20 -16.59 -3.80 5.69
N TYR A 21 -16.74 -3.95 4.38
CA TYR A 21 -17.76 -3.29 3.57
C TYR A 21 -19.21 -3.59 4.03
N GLU A 22 -19.45 -4.71 4.70
CA GLU A 22 -20.78 -5.03 5.26
C GLU A 22 -21.19 -4.12 6.42
N GLN A 23 -20.23 -3.38 6.98
CA GLN A 23 -20.41 -2.53 8.17
C GLN A 23 -20.20 -1.04 7.89
N GLN A 24 -19.95 -0.66 6.66
CA GLN A 24 -19.56 0.68 6.25
C GLN A 24 -20.35 1.10 5.01
N ASP A 25 -21.00 2.26 5.08
CA ASP A 25 -21.75 2.82 3.95
C ASP A 25 -20.82 3.47 2.92
N TYR A 26 -19.60 3.84 3.33
CA TYR A 26 -18.66 4.61 2.52
C TYR A 26 -17.23 4.05 2.62
N VAL A 27 -16.51 4.10 1.49
CA VAL A 27 -15.07 3.97 1.39
C VAL A 27 -14.51 5.23 0.73
N VAL A 28 -13.56 5.89 1.36
CA VAL A 28 -12.88 7.07 0.81
C VAL A 28 -11.50 6.67 0.29
N GLU A 29 -11.26 6.89 -1.00
CA GLU A 29 -9.97 6.64 -1.65
C GLU A 29 -8.99 7.77 -1.30
N THR A 30 -8.27 7.59 -0.22
CA THR A 30 -7.29 8.58 0.23
C THR A 30 -5.94 8.44 -0.48
N ASN A 31 -5.61 7.25 -0.98
CA ASN A 31 -4.34 6.93 -1.67
C ASN A 31 -3.09 7.52 -0.96
N HIS A 32 -3.13 7.55 0.37
CA HIS A 32 -2.14 8.25 1.20
C HIS A 32 -0.90 7.41 1.51
N LEU A 33 -0.92 6.11 1.23
CA LEU A 33 0.16 5.19 1.55
C LEU A 33 0.38 4.17 0.44
N PRO A 34 1.60 4.05 -0.13
CA PRO A 34 1.93 2.94 -1.01
C PRO A 34 2.03 1.64 -0.19
N HIS A 35 1.29 0.62 -0.58
CA HIS A 35 1.33 -0.68 0.10
C HIS A 35 2.43 -1.55 -0.50
N LEU A 36 3.58 -1.59 0.17
CA LEU A 36 4.74 -2.38 -0.25
C LEU A 36 4.80 -3.68 0.54
N ILE A 37 4.98 -4.79 -0.19
CA ILE A 37 5.18 -6.12 0.40
C ILE A 37 6.59 -6.58 0.05
N SER A 38 7.38 -6.94 1.07
CA SER A 38 8.72 -7.49 0.90
C SER A 38 8.70 -8.99 1.14
N LEU A 39 9.24 -9.74 0.20
CA LEU A 39 9.55 -11.16 0.39
C LEU A 39 10.94 -11.26 1.04
N ILE A 40 11.00 -11.79 2.25
CA ILE A 40 12.26 -11.90 3.01
C ILE A 40 12.58 -13.36 3.32
N VAL A 41 13.87 -13.65 3.41
CA VAL A 41 14.41 -14.94 3.83
C VAL A 41 15.50 -14.71 4.87
N SER A 42 15.62 -15.61 5.85
CA SER A 42 16.70 -15.54 6.85
C SER A 42 18.06 -15.73 6.18
N ASP A 43 19.04 -14.89 6.52
CA ASP A 43 20.42 -15.02 6.02
C ASP A 43 21.02 -16.37 6.39
N GLU A 44 20.87 -16.82 7.64
CA GLU A 44 21.36 -18.12 8.11
C GLU A 44 20.81 -19.28 7.28
N PHE A 45 19.51 -19.25 6.96
CA PHE A 45 18.90 -20.25 6.09
C PHE A 45 19.46 -20.16 4.66
N PHE A 46 19.53 -18.97 4.11
CA PHE A 46 19.92 -18.76 2.72
C PHE A 46 21.40 -19.09 2.48
N GLU A 47 22.29 -18.72 3.40
CA GLU A 47 23.73 -19.04 3.34
C GLU A 47 24.00 -20.52 3.58
N GLY A 48 23.13 -21.24 4.28
CA GLY A 48 23.19 -22.68 4.48
C GLY A 48 22.85 -23.51 3.23
N LEU A 49 22.31 -22.87 2.18
CA LEU A 49 21.96 -23.51 0.91
C LEU A 49 23.16 -23.63 -0.02
N THR A 50 23.13 -24.63 -0.92
CA THR A 50 24.07 -24.67 -2.04
C THR A 50 23.83 -23.52 -3.01
N GLY A 51 24.84 -23.13 -3.81
CA GLY A 51 24.70 -22.08 -4.81
C GLY A 51 23.55 -22.34 -5.81
N GLU A 52 23.34 -23.59 -6.20
CA GLU A 52 22.23 -24.00 -7.06
C GLU A 52 20.87 -23.79 -6.37
N GLN A 53 20.75 -24.15 -5.10
CA GLN A 53 19.52 -23.93 -4.33
C GLN A 53 19.23 -22.44 -4.10
N GLN A 54 20.26 -21.63 -3.85
CA GLN A 54 20.12 -20.17 -3.73
C GLN A 54 19.59 -19.55 -5.03
N GLU A 55 20.08 -20.02 -6.19
CA GLU A 55 19.61 -19.53 -7.50
C GLU A 55 18.16 -19.91 -7.74
N ILE A 56 17.75 -21.14 -7.46
CA ILE A 56 16.34 -21.57 -7.53
C ILE A 56 15.42 -20.68 -6.71
N ILE A 57 15.83 -20.30 -5.49
CA ILE A 57 15.03 -19.41 -4.63
C ILE A 57 14.93 -18.00 -5.22
N ARG A 58 16.04 -17.45 -5.77
CA ARG A 58 16.02 -16.14 -6.43
C ARG A 58 15.10 -16.13 -7.65
N GLU A 59 15.22 -17.14 -8.51
CA GLU A 59 14.36 -17.26 -9.70
C GLU A 59 12.88 -17.43 -9.32
N ALA A 60 12.57 -18.22 -8.29
CA ALA A 60 11.21 -18.40 -7.80
C ALA A 60 10.64 -17.10 -7.22
N ALA A 61 11.44 -16.34 -6.47
CA ALA A 61 11.05 -15.05 -5.91
C ALA A 61 10.79 -14.01 -7.02
N GLU A 62 11.63 -13.96 -8.03
CA GLU A 62 11.46 -13.07 -9.19
C GLU A 62 10.17 -13.41 -9.96
N THR A 63 9.95 -14.70 -10.25
CA THR A 63 8.71 -15.18 -10.90
C THR A 63 7.46 -14.84 -10.09
N ALA A 64 7.50 -15.02 -8.77
CA ALA A 64 6.39 -14.68 -7.88
C ALA A 64 6.12 -13.17 -7.87
N LYS A 65 7.17 -12.34 -7.87
CA LYS A 65 7.06 -10.88 -7.94
C LYS A 65 6.41 -10.42 -9.23
N GLU A 66 6.87 -10.94 -10.37
CA GLU A 66 6.31 -10.60 -11.69
C GLU A 66 4.83 -10.99 -11.77
N TYR A 67 4.50 -12.21 -11.40
CA TYR A 67 3.11 -12.67 -11.35
C TYR A 67 2.23 -11.82 -10.44
N ALA A 68 2.72 -11.47 -9.24
CA ALA A 68 1.96 -10.63 -8.31
C ALA A 68 1.67 -9.23 -8.88
N ARG A 69 2.62 -8.65 -9.61
CA ARG A 69 2.45 -7.35 -10.28
C ARG A 69 1.44 -7.41 -11.41
N GLU A 70 1.53 -8.43 -12.27
CA GLU A 70 0.60 -8.64 -13.37
C GLU A 70 -0.85 -8.83 -12.89
N GLN A 71 -1.02 -9.53 -11.76
CA GLN A 71 -2.35 -9.82 -11.21
C GLN A 71 -2.90 -8.70 -10.31
N SER A 72 -2.09 -7.71 -9.95
CA SER A 72 -2.47 -6.68 -8.95
C SER A 72 -3.67 -5.87 -9.41
N ASP A 73 -3.65 -5.35 -10.63
CA ASP A 73 -4.68 -4.45 -11.14
C ASP A 73 -6.04 -5.15 -11.29
N GLU A 74 -6.03 -6.39 -11.79
CA GLU A 74 -7.24 -7.20 -11.93
C GLU A 74 -7.85 -7.53 -10.55
N ARG A 75 -7.00 -7.85 -9.57
CA ARG A 75 -7.45 -8.10 -8.20
C ARG A 75 -8.04 -6.86 -7.56
N ILE A 76 -7.41 -5.69 -7.70
CA ILE A 76 -7.94 -4.43 -7.18
C ILE A 76 -9.30 -4.12 -7.81
N ALA A 77 -9.42 -4.22 -9.12
CA ALA A 77 -10.69 -4.00 -9.82
C ALA A 77 -11.80 -4.95 -9.33
N SER A 78 -11.49 -6.23 -9.14
CA SER A 78 -12.43 -7.20 -8.58
C SER A 78 -12.85 -6.87 -7.14
N ARG A 79 -11.95 -6.33 -6.31
CA ARG A 79 -12.26 -5.91 -4.93
C ARG A 79 -13.17 -4.68 -4.91
N ILE A 80 -12.88 -3.70 -5.75
CA ILE A 80 -13.73 -2.51 -5.94
C ILE A 80 -15.14 -2.94 -6.34
N GLN A 81 -15.27 -3.78 -7.35
CA GLN A 81 -16.56 -4.31 -7.78
C GLN A 81 -17.33 -4.98 -6.63
N THR A 82 -16.67 -5.83 -5.84
CA THR A 82 -17.31 -6.49 -4.68
C THR A 82 -17.86 -5.50 -3.67
N ILE A 83 -17.13 -4.41 -3.41
CA ILE A 83 -17.54 -3.35 -2.48
C ILE A 83 -18.74 -2.59 -3.04
N GLU A 84 -18.72 -2.20 -4.31
CA GLU A 84 -19.82 -1.49 -4.98
C GLU A 84 -21.09 -2.33 -5.03
N GLU A 85 -20.97 -3.62 -5.38
CA GLU A 85 -22.11 -4.57 -5.42
C GLU A 85 -22.74 -4.78 -4.05
N SER A 86 -22.03 -4.53 -2.96
CA SER A 86 -22.59 -4.57 -1.60
C SER A 86 -23.47 -3.36 -1.26
N GLY A 87 -23.41 -2.30 -2.08
CA GLY A 87 -24.11 -1.03 -1.85
C GLY A 87 -23.25 0.02 -1.13
N THR A 88 -22.00 -0.29 -0.78
CA THR A 88 -21.04 0.66 -0.22
C THR A 88 -20.61 1.67 -1.30
N GLN A 89 -20.65 2.94 -1.00
CA GLN A 89 -20.26 4.00 -1.92
C GLN A 89 -18.75 4.27 -1.83
N ILE A 90 -18.08 4.23 -2.98
CA ILE A 90 -16.66 4.61 -3.09
C ILE A 90 -16.58 6.07 -3.48
N ILE A 91 -15.83 6.86 -2.69
CA ILE A 91 -15.66 8.30 -2.85
C ILE A 91 -14.21 8.61 -3.16
N SER A 92 -13.94 9.14 -4.34
CA SER A 92 -12.62 9.66 -4.70
C SER A 92 -12.45 11.10 -4.22
N LEU A 93 -11.27 11.45 -3.77
CA LEU A 93 -10.95 12.82 -3.35
C LEU A 93 -10.66 13.69 -4.59
N SER A 94 -11.01 14.98 -4.50
CA SER A 94 -10.62 15.96 -5.51
C SER A 94 -9.14 16.35 -5.37
N ASP A 95 -8.55 16.87 -6.46
CA ASP A 95 -7.17 17.38 -6.44
C ASP A 95 -6.97 18.46 -5.36
N GLU A 96 -7.98 19.34 -5.18
CA GLU A 96 -7.96 20.36 -4.14
C GLU A 96 -7.89 19.76 -2.73
N MET A 97 -8.61 18.67 -2.47
CA MET A 97 -8.54 17.97 -1.19
C MET A 97 -7.18 17.31 -0.98
N TYR A 98 -6.59 16.72 -2.02
CA TYR A 98 -5.22 16.18 -1.94
C TYR A 98 -4.21 17.26 -1.60
N GLU A 99 -4.28 18.44 -2.23
CA GLU A 99 -3.41 19.56 -1.90
C GLU A 99 -3.58 20.04 -0.46
N GLN A 100 -4.81 20.13 0.04
CA GLN A 100 -5.07 20.48 1.45
C GLN A 100 -4.46 19.46 2.41
N ILE A 101 -4.59 18.16 2.11
CA ILE A 101 -3.99 17.09 2.92
C ILE A 101 -2.47 17.20 2.90
N ARG A 102 -1.83 17.43 1.75
CA ARG A 102 -0.37 17.62 1.63
C ARG A 102 0.12 18.78 2.49
N GLU A 103 -0.57 19.93 2.44
CA GLU A 103 -0.23 21.07 3.27
C GLU A 103 -0.30 20.75 4.77
N LEU A 104 -1.35 20.04 5.19
CA LEU A 104 -1.52 19.63 6.59
C LEU A 104 -0.49 18.58 7.04
N CYS A 105 0.09 17.81 6.11
CA CYS A 105 1.11 16.80 6.40
C CYS A 105 2.54 17.37 6.50
N LYS A 106 2.80 18.63 6.14
CA LYS A 106 4.15 19.23 6.25
C LYS A 106 4.83 19.02 7.59
N PRO A 107 4.16 19.22 8.75
CA PRO A 107 4.80 18.98 10.05
C PRO A 107 5.21 17.52 10.28
N VAL A 108 4.60 16.57 9.55
CA VAL A 108 4.96 15.14 9.60
C VAL A 108 6.34 14.93 8.98
N TYR A 109 6.63 15.56 7.84
CA TYR A 109 7.95 15.49 7.20
C TYR A 109 9.05 16.02 8.13
N GLU A 110 8.84 17.16 8.78
CA GLU A 110 9.77 17.73 9.77
C GLU A 110 10.01 16.75 10.94
N SER A 111 9.00 15.99 11.33
CA SER A 111 9.13 14.96 12.37
C SER A 111 9.93 13.74 11.89
N ILE A 112 9.74 13.34 10.63
CA ILE A 112 10.48 12.22 10.04
C ILE A 112 11.95 12.58 9.86
N GLU A 113 12.28 13.78 9.37
CA GLU A 113 13.64 14.29 9.22
C GLU A 113 14.47 14.16 10.49
N LYS A 114 13.87 14.45 11.65
CA LYS A 114 14.53 14.31 12.96
C LYS A 114 14.91 12.86 13.30
N ASN A 115 14.21 11.87 12.73
CA ASN A 115 14.40 10.46 13.06
C ASN A 115 15.25 9.70 12.02
N VAL A 116 15.30 10.18 10.79
CA VAL A 116 16.06 9.53 9.70
C VAL A 116 17.22 10.42 9.25
N SER A 117 17.01 11.37 8.37
CA SER A 117 17.87 12.49 7.99
C SER A 117 17.16 13.39 6.99
N GLU A 118 17.52 14.67 6.94
CA GLU A 118 17.02 15.64 5.97
C GLU A 118 17.38 15.19 4.53
N ASP A 119 18.63 14.79 4.28
CA ASP A 119 19.10 14.33 2.97
C ASP A 119 18.28 13.15 2.42
N LEU A 120 17.84 12.22 3.28
CA LEU A 120 17.05 11.06 2.86
C LEU A 120 15.61 11.47 2.52
N VAL A 121 15.02 12.37 3.31
CA VAL A 121 13.67 12.90 3.04
C VAL A 121 13.66 13.73 1.76
N ASP A 122 14.65 14.59 1.57
CA ASP A 122 14.79 15.40 0.35
C ASP A 122 14.99 14.56 -0.90
N ALA A 123 15.81 13.50 -0.83
CA ALA A 123 15.99 12.57 -1.95
C ALA A 123 14.67 11.87 -2.31
N TYR A 124 13.94 11.37 -1.31
CA TYR A 124 12.64 10.72 -1.53
C TYR A 124 11.60 11.67 -2.15
N LEU A 125 11.48 12.88 -1.62
CA LEU A 125 10.55 13.90 -2.14
C LEU A 125 10.98 14.42 -3.52
N GLY A 126 12.29 14.46 -3.80
CA GLY A 126 12.85 14.81 -5.10
C GLY A 126 12.49 13.79 -6.17
N ASP A 127 12.65 12.50 -5.87
CA ASP A 127 12.28 11.40 -6.77
C ASP A 127 10.77 11.37 -7.03
N MET A 128 9.95 11.66 -6.01
CA MET A 128 8.49 11.75 -6.16
C MET A 128 8.05 12.84 -7.14
N LYS A 129 8.73 13.99 -7.18
CA LYS A 129 8.40 15.09 -8.12
C LYS A 129 8.62 14.70 -9.58
N GLY A 130 9.57 13.82 -9.87
CA GLY A 130 9.81 13.29 -11.22
C GLY A 130 8.81 12.23 -11.68
N VAL A 131 7.92 11.76 -10.80
CA VAL A 131 6.89 10.75 -11.12
C VAL A 131 5.50 11.37 -11.29
N ILE A 132 5.29 12.59 -10.75
CA ILE A 132 3.99 13.28 -10.73
C ILE A 132 3.87 14.29 -11.91
N GLU A 133 4.96 14.61 -12.61
CA GLU A 133 4.99 15.39 -13.86
C GLU A 133 4.80 14.48 -15.08
#